data_780210f3d69a0a5cb24f497d5bf696a6
#
_entry.id   780210f3d69a0a5cb24f497d5bf696a6
#
_cell.length_a   1.000
_cell.length_b   1.000
_cell.length_c   1.000
_cell.angle_alpha   90.00
_cell.angle_beta   90.00
_cell.angle_gamma   90.00
#
_symmetry.space_group_name_H-M   'P 1'
#
loop_
_entity.id
_entity.type
_entity.pdbx_description
1 polymer ?
#
loop_
_entity_poly.entity_id
_entity_poly.type
_entity_poly.pdbx_seq_one_letter_code
_entity_poly.pdbx_strand_id
1 'polypeptide(L)'
;MTKRDLVVRISEETGLVQQDVLNVVQKTLDYISDAVTKGQKVELRNFGVFEVKVRKARVGRNPNAPAADVPIPPRAVVKFKPGKEMREAVLKLTPAQVEEQQRLEQQAVKGADGQPGSPAPQASAPQNSL
;
A
#
# COMPACT_ATOMS: atom_id res chain seq x y z
N MET A 1 -6.84 4.21 3.80
CA MET A 1 -6.04 5.44 3.56
C MET A 1 -5.22 5.25 2.30
N THR A 2 -5.35 6.16 1.36
CA THR A 2 -4.63 6.14 0.09
C THR A 2 -3.56 7.22 0.06
N LYS A 3 -2.69 7.17 -0.94
CA LYS A 3 -1.69 8.22 -1.16
C LYS A 3 -2.34 9.60 -1.32
N ARG A 4 -3.46 9.65 -2.02
CA ARG A 4 -4.23 10.89 -2.19
C ARG A 4 -4.75 11.44 -0.85
N ASP A 5 -5.24 10.58 0.02
CA ASP A 5 -5.70 10.97 1.35
C ASP A 5 -4.58 11.58 2.17
N LEU A 6 -3.39 11.00 2.09
CA LEU A 6 -2.19 11.55 2.74
C LEU A 6 -1.84 12.93 2.20
N VAL A 7 -1.86 13.10 0.87
CA VAL A 7 -1.54 14.38 0.21
C VAL A 7 -2.51 15.47 0.64
N VAL A 8 -3.81 15.20 0.61
CA VAL A 8 -4.83 16.17 1.03
C VAL A 8 -4.64 16.57 2.47
N ARG A 9 -4.46 15.60 3.34
CA ARG A 9 -4.29 15.81 4.77
C ARG A 9 -3.04 16.62 5.11
N ILE A 10 -1.92 16.30 4.47
CA ILE A 10 -0.67 17.04 4.64
C ILE A 10 -0.81 18.47 4.13
N SER A 11 -1.46 18.66 2.98
CA SER A 11 -1.73 19.99 2.41
C SER A 11 -2.55 20.85 3.37
N GLU A 12 -3.58 20.29 3.98
CA GLU A 12 -4.43 20.99 4.95
C GLU A 12 -3.65 21.37 6.22
N GLU A 13 -2.81 20.47 6.73
CA GLU A 13 -2.04 20.72 7.95
C GLU A 13 -0.87 21.69 7.77
N THR A 14 -0.23 21.67 6.61
CA THR A 14 0.97 22.46 6.34
C THR A 14 0.71 23.75 5.57
N GLY A 15 -0.44 23.87 4.95
CA GLY A 15 -0.75 24.99 4.05
C GLY A 15 -0.04 24.92 2.70
N LEU A 16 0.68 23.84 2.41
CA LEU A 16 1.32 23.64 1.12
C LEU A 16 0.33 23.27 0.04
N VAL A 17 0.62 23.63 -1.20
CA VAL A 17 -0.17 23.28 -2.37
C VAL A 17 -0.20 21.74 -2.54
N GLN A 18 -1.37 21.18 -2.82
CA GLN A 18 -1.52 19.73 -2.98
C GLN A 18 -0.56 19.14 -4.02
N GLN A 19 -0.34 19.85 -5.13
CA GLN A 19 0.58 19.39 -6.18
C GLN A 19 2.02 19.26 -5.66
N ASP A 20 2.48 20.22 -4.87
CA ASP A 20 3.81 20.18 -4.28
C ASP A 20 3.94 19.05 -3.24
N VAL A 21 2.90 18.87 -2.43
CA VAL A 21 2.84 17.75 -1.47
C VAL A 21 2.88 16.41 -2.19
N LEU A 22 2.10 16.27 -3.26
CA LEU A 22 2.10 15.05 -4.08
C LEU A 22 3.49 14.75 -4.64
N ASN A 23 4.19 15.75 -5.14
CA ASN A 23 5.54 15.59 -5.67
C ASN A 23 6.52 15.11 -4.60
N VAL A 24 6.46 15.68 -3.41
CA VAL A 24 7.31 15.28 -2.28
C VAL A 24 7.00 13.87 -1.82
N VAL A 25 5.73 13.54 -1.63
CA VAL A 25 5.30 12.20 -1.22
C VAL A 25 5.68 11.16 -2.26
N GLN A 26 5.45 11.45 -3.54
CA GLN A 26 5.79 10.52 -4.62
C GLN A 26 7.30 10.29 -4.71
N LYS A 27 8.10 11.34 -4.61
CA LYS A 27 9.57 11.22 -4.60
C LYS A 27 10.07 10.40 -3.42
N THR A 28 9.50 10.61 -2.25
CA THR A 28 9.83 9.82 -1.06
C THR A 28 9.60 8.33 -1.27
N LEU A 29 8.43 7.98 -1.81
CA LEU A 29 8.08 6.59 -2.10
C LEU A 29 8.96 6.00 -3.22
N ASP A 30 9.24 6.78 -4.25
CA ASP A 30 10.10 6.35 -5.36
C ASP A 30 11.53 6.03 -4.89
N TYR A 31 12.10 6.87 -4.04
CA TYR A 31 13.44 6.64 -3.50
C TYR A 31 13.50 5.43 -2.56
N ILE A 32 12.46 5.22 -1.77
CA ILE A 32 12.36 4.02 -0.94
C ILE A 32 12.28 2.77 -1.82
N SER A 33 11.43 2.79 -2.83
CA SER A 33 11.31 1.68 -3.80
C SER A 33 12.62 1.41 -4.53
N ASP A 34 13.30 2.45 -4.99
CA ASP A 34 14.56 2.33 -5.71
C ASP A 34 15.65 1.69 -4.83
N ALA A 35 15.79 2.15 -3.59
CA ALA A 35 16.74 1.59 -2.64
C ALA A 35 16.47 0.11 -2.35
N VAL A 36 15.21 -0.24 -2.14
CA VAL A 36 14.79 -1.60 -1.85
C VAL A 36 15.03 -2.52 -3.05
N THR A 37 14.77 -2.06 -4.27
CA THR A 37 15.02 -2.86 -5.48
C THR A 37 16.50 -3.13 -5.71
N LYS A 38 17.37 -2.30 -5.17
CA LYS A 38 18.82 -2.52 -5.17
C LYS A 38 19.33 -3.37 -3.99
N GLY A 39 18.43 -3.87 -3.17
CA GLY A 39 18.78 -4.67 -2.00
C GLY A 39 19.25 -3.85 -0.80
N GLN A 40 19.07 -2.54 -0.83
CA GLN A 40 19.48 -1.66 0.25
C GLN A 40 18.43 -1.59 1.33
N LYS A 41 18.90 -1.41 2.57
CA LYS A 41 18.05 -1.19 3.72
C LYS A 41 17.69 0.30 3.82
N VAL A 42 16.42 0.60 4.06
CA VAL A 42 15.94 1.97 4.30
C VAL A 42 15.47 2.09 5.73
N GLU A 43 16.18 2.86 6.53
CA GLU A 43 15.83 3.12 7.91
C GLU A 43 15.17 4.50 8.04
N LEU A 44 13.94 4.51 8.52
CA LEU A 44 13.20 5.72 8.84
C LEU A 44 13.05 5.80 10.36
N ARG A 45 13.85 6.64 10.96
CA ARG A 45 13.90 6.77 12.41
C ARG A 45 12.51 7.08 12.97
N ASN A 46 12.12 6.40 14.05
CA ASN A 46 10.81 6.48 14.71
C ASN A 46 9.63 5.95 13.88
N PHE A 47 9.86 5.49 12.67
CA PHE A 47 8.81 4.91 11.82
C PHE A 47 9.01 3.41 11.63
N GLY A 48 10.12 3.02 11.06
CA GLY A 48 10.43 1.62 10.80
C GLY A 48 11.56 1.46 9.81
N VAL A 49 11.78 0.21 9.44
CA VAL A 49 12.86 -0.18 8.54
C VAL A 49 12.31 -1.05 7.42
N PHE A 50 12.62 -0.69 6.17
CA PHE A 50 12.39 -1.54 5.01
C PHE A 50 13.68 -2.28 4.69
N GLU A 51 13.62 -3.60 4.62
CA GLU A 51 14.78 -4.42 4.27
C GLU A 51 14.39 -5.51 3.28
N VAL A 52 15.38 -5.99 2.56
CA VAL A 52 15.20 -7.12 1.64
C VAL A 52 15.78 -8.36 2.31
N LYS A 53 14.97 -9.41 2.36
CA LYS A 53 15.39 -10.72 2.85
C LYS A 53 15.24 -11.75 1.75
N VAL A 54 16.18 -12.70 1.73
CA VAL A 54 16.06 -13.87 0.87
C VAL A 54 15.36 -14.97 1.65
N ARG A 55 14.21 -15.40 1.19
CA ARG A 55 13.55 -16.58 1.73
C ARG A 55 14.22 -17.81 1.17
N LYS A 56 14.56 -18.75 2.06
CA LYS A 56 15.17 -20.03 1.67
C LYS A 56 14.21 -20.82 0.76
N ALA A 57 14.77 -21.61 -0.11
CA ALA A 57 14.02 -22.58 -0.87
C ALA A 57 13.26 -23.51 0.09
N ARG A 58 12.03 -23.78 -0.25
CA ARG A 58 11.17 -24.68 0.53
C ARG A 58 10.37 -25.57 -0.40
N VAL A 59 9.83 -26.64 0.14
CA VAL A 59 8.92 -27.52 -0.58
C VAL A 59 7.49 -27.15 -0.20
N GLY A 60 6.71 -26.73 -1.19
CA GLY A 60 5.28 -26.44 -1.02
C GLY A 60 4.43 -27.65 -1.32
N ARG A 61 3.30 -27.82 -0.64
CA ARG A 61 2.31 -28.84 -0.94
C ARG A 61 1.29 -28.27 -1.93
N ASN A 62 1.02 -29.04 -2.99
CA ASN A 62 -0.06 -28.74 -3.89
C ASN A 62 -1.38 -29.30 -3.29
N PRO A 63 -2.37 -28.46 -2.96
CA PRO A 63 -3.63 -28.93 -2.39
C PRO A 63 -4.43 -29.85 -3.33
N ASN A 64 -4.22 -29.73 -4.66
CA ASN A 64 -4.89 -30.56 -5.67
C ASN A 64 -4.17 -31.88 -5.93
N ALA A 65 -2.91 -32.02 -5.51
CA ALA A 65 -2.11 -33.23 -5.66
C ALA A 65 -1.20 -33.38 -4.42
N PRO A 66 -1.71 -33.85 -3.29
CA PRO A 66 -0.95 -33.89 -2.02
C PRO A 66 0.32 -34.72 -2.07
N ALA A 67 0.41 -35.65 -3.05
CA ALA A 67 1.60 -36.47 -3.26
C ALA A 67 2.68 -35.80 -4.11
N ALA A 68 2.40 -34.68 -4.74
CA ALA A 68 3.34 -33.94 -5.56
C ALA A 68 3.86 -32.71 -4.81
N ASP A 69 5.12 -32.80 -4.38
CA ASP A 69 5.81 -31.68 -3.77
C ASP A 69 6.21 -30.69 -4.86
N VAL A 70 5.90 -29.40 -4.67
CA VAL A 70 6.27 -28.33 -5.58
C VAL A 70 7.48 -27.62 -5.00
N PRO A 71 8.66 -27.68 -5.64
CA PRO A 71 9.82 -26.93 -5.18
C PRO A 71 9.59 -25.43 -5.34
N ILE A 72 9.74 -24.67 -4.25
CA ILE A 72 9.70 -23.21 -4.27
C ILE A 72 11.15 -22.71 -4.23
N PRO A 73 11.63 -22.02 -5.28
CA PRO A 73 12.98 -21.50 -5.30
C PRO A 73 13.19 -20.40 -4.27
N PRO A 74 14.42 -20.11 -3.85
CA PRO A 74 14.72 -18.97 -3.01
C PRO A 74 14.36 -17.67 -3.75
N ARG A 75 13.82 -16.70 -3.04
CA ARG A 75 13.43 -15.41 -3.61
C ARG A 75 13.67 -14.27 -2.64
N ALA A 76 13.94 -13.11 -3.18
CA ALA A 76 14.02 -11.88 -2.40
C ALA A 76 12.62 -11.36 -2.09
N VAL A 77 12.40 -10.94 -0.86
CA VAL A 77 11.15 -10.35 -0.42
C VAL A 77 11.43 -9.09 0.40
N VAL A 78 10.55 -8.12 0.29
CA VAL A 78 10.61 -6.91 1.10
C VAL A 78 9.98 -7.18 2.45
N LYS A 79 10.67 -6.79 3.51
CA LYS A 79 10.15 -6.88 4.88
C LYS A 79 10.16 -5.50 5.51
N PHE A 80 9.03 -5.12 6.08
CA PHE A 80 8.90 -3.92 6.91
C PHE A 80 8.94 -4.30 8.38
N LYS A 81 9.86 -3.67 9.12
CA LYS A 81 9.93 -3.78 10.57
C LYS A 81 9.46 -2.46 11.18
N PRO A 82 8.33 -2.44 11.89
CA PRO A 82 7.86 -1.23 12.53
C PRO A 82 8.83 -0.76 13.60
N GLY A 83 8.93 0.54 13.78
CA GLY A 83 9.70 1.13 14.88
C GLY A 83 9.05 0.83 16.23
N LYS A 84 9.82 1.11 17.30
CA LYS A 84 9.38 0.82 18.67
C LYS A 84 8.04 1.48 19.01
N GLU A 85 7.88 2.76 18.72
CA GLU A 85 6.67 3.52 19.02
C GLU A 85 5.44 2.97 18.26
N MET A 86 5.60 2.70 16.97
CA MET A 86 4.54 2.13 16.16
C MET A 86 4.15 0.74 16.67
N ARG A 87 5.12 -0.10 16.98
CA ARG A 87 4.87 -1.44 17.49
C ARG A 87 4.14 -1.43 18.83
N GLU A 88 4.54 -0.57 19.74
CA GLU A 88 3.88 -0.42 21.04
C GLU A 88 2.46 0.10 20.90
N ALA A 89 2.23 1.06 20.01
CA ALA A 89 0.92 1.61 19.74
C ALA A 89 -0.02 0.55 19.14
N VAL A 90 0.47 -0.26 18.22
CA VAL A 90 -0.32 -1.34 17.60
C VAL A 90 -0.64 -2.45 18.60
N LEU A 91 0.26 -2.76 19.53
CA LEU A 91 0.01 -3.75 20.57
C LEU A 91 -1.12 -3.38 21.53
N LYS A 92 -1.45 -2.10 21.62
CA LYS A 92 -2.59 -1.62 22.42
C LYS A 92 -3.94 -1.87 21.75
N LEU A 93 -3.95 -2.17 20.45
CA LEU A 93 -5.17 -2.51 19.73
C LEU A 93 -5.61 -3.92 20.08
N THR A 94 -6.90 -4.10 20.32
CA THR A 94 -7.47 -5.44 20.48
C THR A 94 -7.68 -6.08 19.12
N PRO A 95 -7.58 -7.42 19.01
CA PRO A 95 -7.89 -8.08 17.74
C PRO A 95 -9.27 -7.74 17.17
N ALA A 96 -10.28 -7.60 18.05
CA ALA A 96 -11.63 -7.22 17.65
C ALA A 96 -11.68 -5.83 16.97
N GLN A 97 -10.93 -4.86 17.48
CA GLN A 97 -10.86 -3.52 16.89
C GLN A 97 -10.23 -3.56 15.49
N VAL A 98 -9.19 -4.37 15.31
CA VAL A 98 -8.53 -4.53 14.01
C VAL A 98 -9.46 -5.20 13.01
N GLU A 99 -10.12 -6.27 13.40
CA GLU A 99 -11.07 -6.98 12.54
C GLU A 99 -12.25 -6.10 12.12
N GLU A 100 -12.78 -5.33 13.05
CA GLU A 100 -13.87 -4.40 12.76
C GLU A 100 -13.45 -3.33 11.75
N GLN A 101 -12.29 -2.74 11.93
CA GLN A 101 -11.75 -1.74 11.01
C GLN A 101 -11.55 -2.32 9.61
N GLN A 102 -10.95 -3.50 9.52
CA GLN A 102 -10.75 -4.18 8.24
C GLN A 102 -12.06 -4.52 7.55
N ARG A 103 -13.07 -4.92 8.31
CA ARG A 103 -14.41 -5.18 7.77
C ARG A 103 -15.05 -3.91 7.21
N LEU A 104 -14.94 -2.80 7.91
CA LEU A 104 -15.44 -1.50 7.45
C LEU A 104 -14.73 -1.04 6.16
N GLU A 105 -13.43 -1.22 6.07
CA GLU A 105 -12.66 -0.90 4.87
C GLU A 105 -13.07 -1.77 3.69
N GLN A 106 -13.28 -3.07 3.90
CA GLN A 106 -13.76 -3.98 2.85
C GLN A 106 -15.16 -3.62 2.37
N GLN A 107 -16.05 -3.23 3.26
CA GLN A 107 -17.39 -2.78 2.89
C GLN A 107 -17.36 -1.48 2.10
N ALA A 108 -16.49 -0.55 2.45
CA ALA A 108 -16.30 0.69 1.71
C ALA A 108 -15.77 0.43 0.29
N VAL A 109 -14.84 -0.50 0.12
CA VAL A 109 -14.33 -0.93 -1.19
C VAL A 109 -15.41 -1.61 -2.01
N LYS A 110 -16.21 -2.51 -1.42
CA LYS A 110 -17.35 -3.14 -2.10
C LYS A 110 -18.39 -2.13 -2.53
N GLY A 111 -18.68 -1.14 -1.70
CA GLY A 111 -19.59 -0.05 -2.04
C GLY A 111 -19.09 0.80 -3.21
N ALA A 112 -17.79 1.04 -3.29
CA ALA A 112 -17.17 1.75 -4.40
C ALA A 112 -17.19 0.95 -5.71
N ASP A 113 -16.95 -0.36 -5.63
CA ASP A 113 -16.99 -1.27 -6.79
C ASP A 113 -18.42 -1.54 -7.28
N GLY A 114 -19.40 -1.40 -6.40
CA GLY A 114 -20.82 -1.58 -6.73
C GLY A 114 -21.45 -0.39 -7.43
N GLN A 115 -20.80 0.75 -7.47
CA GLN A 115 -21.26 1.86 -8.29
C GLN A 115 -20.72 1.68 -9.71
N PRO A 116 -21.62 1.58 -10.70
CA PRO A 116 -21.17 1.69 -12.08
C PRO A 116 -20.44 3.04 -12.18
N GLY A 117 -19.20 2.99 -12.58
CA GLY A 117 -18.41 4.19 -12.78
C GLY A 117 -19.25 5.21 -13.50
N SER A 118 -19.32 6.41 -12.99
CA SER A 118 -20.00 7.49 -13.66
C SER A 118 -19.58 7.46 -15.11
N PRO A 119 -20.52 7.36 -16.04
CA PRO A 119 -20.14 7.42 -17.44
C PRO A 119 -19.29 8.67 -17.59
N ALA A 120 -18.12 8.50 -18.16
CA ALA A 120 -17.28 9.63 -18.50
C ALA A 120 -18.19 10.69 -19.12
N PRO A 121 -18.11 11.95 -18.66
CA PRO A 121 -18.94 12.96 -19.25
C PRO A 121 -18.69 12.91 -20.74
N GLN A 122 -19.69 12.49 -21.45
CA GLN A 122 -19.61 12.58 -22.88
C GLN A 122 -19.37 14.03 -23.18
N ALA A 123 -18.18 14.34 -23.60
CA ALA A 123 -17.93 15.61 -24.21
C ALA A 123 -18.95 15.68 -25.33
N SER A 124 -20.03 16.38 -25.08
CA SER A 124 -20.93 16.77 -26.15
C SER A 124 -20.04 17.52 -27.12
N ALA A 125 -19.72 16.87 -28.19
CA ALA A 125 -19.06 17.56 -29.29
C ALA A 125 -19.89 18.81 -29.58
N PRO A 126 -19.27 19.99 -29.56
CA PRO A 126 -19.99 21.17 -29.93
C PRO A 126 -20.53 20.90 -31.33
N GLN A 127 -21.82 20.79 -31.43
CA GLN A 127 -22.45 20.75 -32.71
C GLN A 127 -22.21 22.12 -33.34
N ASN A 128 -21.25 22.16 -34.19
CA ASN A 128 -21.17 23.26 -35.11
C ASN A 128 -22.37 23.19 -36.04
N SER A 129 -23.46 23.69 -35.55
CA SER A 129 -24.52 24.07 -36.45
C SER A 129 -24.10 25.37 -37.11
N LEU A 130 -23.64 25.27 -38.30
CA LEU A 130 -23.70 26.40 -39.18
C LEU A 130 -25.13 26.83 -39.37
#